data_793e0dde5645c86880f3de2f151e58d0
#
_entry.id   793e0dde5645c86880f3de2f151e58d0
#
_cell.length_a   1.000
_cell.length_b   1.000
_cell.length_c   1.000
_cell.angle_alpha   90.00
_cell.angle_beta   90.00
_cell.angle_gamma   90.00
#
_symmetry.space_group_name_H-M   'P 1'
#
loop_
_entity.id
_entity.type
_entity.pdbx_description
1 polymer ?
#
loop_
_entity_poly.entity_id
_entity_poly.type
_entity_poly.pdbx_seq_one_letter_code
_entity_poly.pdbx_strand_id
1 'polypeptide(L)'
;GDTEQTVLQRGEYIRLLQAAKQQKKEQLYFIIKSICTLGPHIWELPQMTVDFVKKGSGVFCGNGQERKVVIPRSFQRELVDYCKRSNMEHGAIFRSQRGTNIHRITINAAMKQLCQMADVAPEKVNPRCLLRLYEQTQKQLQDNVSMLLLQYYDKLLEAEEMMTGWETNEDPISVEDKSAS
;
A
#
# COMPACT_ATOMS: atom_id res chain seq x y z
N GLY A 1 22.15 -5.86 -7.19
CA GLY A 1 20.80 -5.90 -7.70
C GLY A 1 19.92 -6.86 -6.94
N ASP A 2 18.73 -6.42 -6.64
CA ASP A 2 17.78 -7.30 -5.98
C ASP A 2 17.30 -8.34 -7.00
N THR A 3 17.58 -9.60 -6.71
CA THR A 3 17.05 -10.69 -7.51
C THR A 3 15.56 -10.84 -7.17
N GLU A 4 14.76 -11.37 -8.11
CA GLU A 4 13.35 -11.68 -7.86
C GLU A 4 13.15 -12.49 -6.58
N GLN A 5 14.14 -13.25 -6.17
CA GLN A 5 14.10 -14.09 -4.97
C GLN A 5 14.07 -13.29 -3.66
N THR A 6 14.49 -12.01 -3.67
CA THR A 6 14.49 -11.15 -2.48
C THR A 6 13.32 -10.19 -2.42
N VAL A 7 12.44 -10.19 -3.42
CA VAL A 7 11.29 -9.30 -3.47
C VAL A 7 10.07 -10.01 -2.90
N LEU A 8 9.44 -9.36 -1.90
CA LEU A 8 8.20 -9.87 -1.34
C LEU A 8 7.08 -9.75 -2.36
N GLN A 9 6.44 -10.87 -2.69
CA GLN A 9 5.31 -10.91 -3.60
C GLN A 9 4.00 -10.65 -2.85
N ARG A 10 2.98 -10.17 -3.55
CA ARG A 10 1.70 -9.88 -2.93
C ARG A 10 1.04 -11.11 -2.32
N GLY A 11 1.17 -12.27 -2.96
CA GLY A 11 0.68 -13.52 -2.39
C GLY A 11 1.36 -13.88 -1.07
N GLU A 12 2.66 -13.64 -0.98
CA GLU A 12 3.43 -13.84 0.25
C GLU A 12 3.00 -12.88 1.36
N TYR A 13 2.77 -11.62 1.00
CA TYR A 13 2.23 -10.61 1.91
C TYR A 13 0.86 -11.04 2.48
N ILE A 14 -0.02 -11.57 1.65
CA ILE A 14 -1.32 -12.06 2.08
C ILE A 14 -1.16 -13.24 3.06
N ARG A 15 -0.23 -14.16 2.77
CA ARG A 15 0.04 -15.26 3.70
C ARG A 15 0.57 -14.77 5.05
N LEU A 16 1.38 -13.73 5.07
CA LEU A 16 1.83 -13.10 6.31
C LEU A 16 0.66 -12.55 7.13
N LEU A 17 -0.27 -11.85 6.47
CA LEU A 17 -1.45 -11.32 7.13
C LEU A 17 -2.35 -12.45 7.67
N GLN A 18 -2.54 -13.51 6.89
CA GLN A 18 -3.32 -14.68 7.30
C GLN A 18 -2.69 -15.36 8.51
N ALA A 19 -1.37 -15.52 8.50
CA ALA A 19 -0.64 -16.11 9.63
C ALA A 19 -0.74 -15.25 10.89
N ALA A 20 -0.62 -13.94 10.75
CA ALA A 20 -0.77 -13.02 11.88
C ALA A 20 -2.18 -13.09 12.48
N LYS A 21 -3.20 -13.16 11.64
CA LYS A 21 -4.58 -13.31 12.06
C LYS A 21 -4.79 -14.64 12.78
N GLN A 22 -4.29 -15.75 12.21
CA GLN A 22 -4.41 -17.07 12.78
C GLN A 22 -3.75 -17.19 14.16
N GLN A 23 -2.59 -16.54 14.33
CA GLN A 23 -1.88 -16.52 15.61
C GLN A 23 -2.41 -15.45 16.58
N LYS A 24 -3.45 -14.73 16.20
CA LYS A 24 -4.03 -13.62 16.99
C LYS A 24 -3.03 -12.52 17.32
N LYS A 25 -2.09 -12.27 16.41
CA LYS A 25 -1.10 -11.20 16.52
C LYS A 25 -1.62 -9.95 15.79
N GLU A 26 -2.64 -9.35 16.37
CA GLU A 26 -3.39 -8.25 15.76
C GLU A 26 -2.52 -7.02 15.49
N GLN A 27 -1.69 -6.62 16.46
CA GLN A 27 -0.81 -5.46 16.27
C GLN A 27 0.15 -5.69 15.11
N LEU A 28 0.74 -6.88 15.02
CA LEU A 28 1.67 -7.22 13.94
C LEU A 28 0.96 -7.23 12.58
N TYR A 29 -0.27 -7.75 12.52
CA TYR A 29 -1.11 -7.67 11.33
C TYR A 29 -1.24 -6.23 10.84
N PHE A 30 -1.60 -5.32 11.73
CA PHE A 30 -1.80 -3.91 11.35
C PHE A 30 -0.50 -3.17 11.07
N ILE A 31 0.60 -3.53 11.71
CA ILE A 31 1.91 -2.95 11.37
C ILE A 31 2.30 -3.35 9.94
N ILE A 32 2.24 -4.63 9.61
CA ILE A 32 2.57 -5.11 8.27
C ILE A 32 1.66 -4.48 7.22
N LYS A 33 0.36 -4.48 7.47
CA LYS A 33 -0.62 -3.92 6.54
C LYS A 33 -0.45 -2.41 6.38
N SER A 34 -0.12 -1.69 7.45
CA SER A 34 0.13 -0.25 7.39
C SER A 34 1.35 0.08 6.53
N ILE A 35 2.44 -0.64 6.70
CA ILE A 35 3.65 -0.40 5.91
C ILE A 35 3.38 -0.66 4.43
N CYS A 36 2.71 -1.77 4.11
CA CYS A 36 2.43 -2.15 2.72
C CYS A 36 1.34 -1.33 2.06
N THR A 37 0.46 -0.68 2.83
CA THR A 37 -0.67 0.09 2.30
C THR A 37 -0.41 1.59 2.29
N LEU A 38 0.26 2.12 3.33
CA LEU A 38 0.47 3.55 3.51
C LEU A 38 1.93 3.98 3.31
N GLY A 39 2.86 3.04 3.39
CA GLY A 39 4.28 3.27 3.12
C GLY A 39 5.05 4.03 4.19
N PRO A 40 4.73 3.92 5.50
CA PRO A 40 5.56 4.56 6.51
C PRO A 40 6.89 3.84 6.66
N HIS A 41 7.94 4.62 6.91
CA HIS A 41 9.16 4.07 7.49
C HIS A 41 8.87 3.63 8.93
N ILE A 42 9.69 2.73 9.45
CA ILE A 42 9.45 2.18 10.79
C ILE A 42 9.48 3.29 11.86
N TRP A 43 10.33 4.30 11.69
CA TRP A 43 10.38 5.44 12.63
C TRP A 43 9.17 6.38 12.50
N GLU A 44 8.39 6.27 11.42
CA GLU A 44 7.16 7.04 11.24
C GLU A 44 5.93 6.35 11.85
N LEU A 45 6.03 5.07 12.20
CA LEU A 45 4.92 4.33 12.79
C LEU A 45 4.31 5.02 14.03
N PRO A 46 5.10 5.64 14.93
CA PRO A 46 4.52 6.38 16.07
C PRO A 46 3.62 7.55 15.68
N GLN A 47 3.71 8.04 14.44
CA GLN A 47 2.86 9.10 13.92
C GLN A 47 1.47 8.60 13.51
N MET A 48 1.28 7.28 13.45
CA MET A 48 -0.04 6.69 13.27
C MET A 48 -0.76 6.71 14.61
N THR A 49 -1.56 7.75 14.82
CA THR A 49 -2.30 7.98 16.04
C THR A 49 -3.76 7.62 15.87
N VAL A 50 -4.48 7.53 16.98
CA VAL A 50 -5.94 7.31 16.96
C VAL A 50 -6.62 8.43 16.16
N ASP A 51 -6.19 9.67 16.34
CA ASP A 51 -6.75 10.82 15.61
C ASP A 51 -6.49 10.71 14.10
N PHE A 52 -5.28 10.32 13.71
CA PHE A 52 -4.93 10.06 12.32
C PHE A 52 -5.88 9.01 11.70
N VAL A 53 -6.11 7.93 12.42
CA VAL A 53 -6.98 6.83 11.97
C VAL A 53 -8.43 7.30 11.84
N LYS A 54 -8.95 8.00 12.85
CA LYS A 54 -10.32 8.51 12.84
C LYS A 54 -10.55 9.52 11.74
N LYS A 55 -9.58 10.40 11.51
CA LYS A 55 -9.66 11.38 10.42
C LYS A 55 -9.54 10.74 9.05
N GLY A 56 -8.82 9.63 8.94
CA GLY A 56 -8.60 8.92 7.68
C GLY A 56 -7.52 9.54 6.82
N SER A 57 -6.82 10.54 7.30
CA SER A 57 -5.74 11.20 6.59
C SER A 57 -4.81 11.90 7.57
N GLY A 58 -3.60 12.17 7.12
CA GLY A 58 -2.62 12.87 7.92
C GLY A 58 -1.33 13.07 7.15
N VAL A 59 -0.28 13.37 7.90
CA VAL A 59 1.04 13.66 7.33
C VAL A 59 2.07 12.81 8.06
N PHE A 60 2.94 12.16 7.30
CA PHE A 60 4.15 11.55 7.85
C PHE A 60 5.31 12.53 7.67
N CYS A 61 6.00 12.82 8.75
CA CYS A 61 7.13 13.73 8.78
C CYS A 61 8.42 12.99 9.09
N GLY A 62 9.43 13.17 8.27
CA GLY A 62 10.76 12.60 8.49
C GLY A 62 11.79 13.17 7.54
N ASN A 63 13.03 13.28 7.99
CA ASN A 63 14.16 13.79 7.21
C ASN A 63 13.89 15.15 6.52
N GLY A 64 13.18 16.05 7.22
CA GLY A 64 12.85 17.37 6.68
C GLY A 64 11.78 17.37 5.61
N GLN A 65 11.15 16.23 5.36
CA GLN A 65 10.09 16.11 4.35
C GLN A 65 8.77 15.73 5.01
N GLU A 66 7.69 16.25 4.43
CA GLU A 66 6.33 15.91 4.82
C GLU A 66 5.65 15.17 3.67
N ARG A 67 4.94 14.09 4.00
CA ARG A 67 4.22 13.29 3.03
C ARG A 67 2.77 13.15 3.46
N LYS A 68 1.85 13.63 2.63
CA LYS A 68 0.42 13.48 2.87
C LYS A 68 -0.01 12.03 2.61
N VAL A 69 -0.81 11.50 3.51
CA VAL A 69 -1.29 10.13 3.45
C VAL A 69 -2.79 10.11 3.64
N VAL A 70 -3.48 9.38 2.77
CA VAL A 70 -4.91 9.12 2.88
C VAL A 70 -5.09 7.61 3.08
N ILE A 71 -5.82 7.24 4.13
CA ILE A 71 -6.08 5.83 4.40
C ILE A 71 -7.26 5.38 3.54
N PRO A 72 -7.10 4.32 2.71
CA PRO A 72 -8.25 3.76 2.00
C PRO A 72 -9.36 3.37 2.96
N ARG A 73 -10.60 3.62 2.59
CA ARG A 73 -11.76 3.47 3.48
C ARG A 73 -11.88 2.10 4.14
N SER A 74 -11.63 1.04 3.39
CA SER A 74 -11.72 -0.32 3.96
C SER A 74 -10.68 -0.54 5.04
N PHE A 75 -9.46 -0.03 4.83
CA PHE A 75 -8.39 -0.14 5.81
C PHE A 75 -8.63 0.78 7.01
N GLN A 76 -9.16 1.96 6.78
CA GLN A 76 -9.55 2.86 7.88
C GLN A 76 -10.55 2.18 8.81
N ARG A 77 -11.56 1.50 8.28
CA ARG A 77 -12.52 0.75 9.10
C ARG A 77 -11.85 -0.31 9.95
N GLU A 78 -10.93 -1.09 9.36
CA GLU A 78 -10.17 -2.07 10.13
C GLU A 78 -9.40 -1.43 11.28
N LEU A 79 -8.71 -0.32 11.00
CA LEU A 79 -7.90 0.39 12.00
C LEU A 79 -8.77 1.01 13.11
N VAL A 80 -9.91 1.59 12.75
CA VAL A 80 -10.85 2.15 13.74
C VAL A 80 -11.36 1.03 14.66
N ASP A 81 -11.73 -0.11 14.09
CA ASP A 81 -12.20 -1.25 14.87
C ASP A 81 -11.09 -1.81 15.78
N TYR A 82 -9.86 -1.84 15.28
CA TYR A 82 -8.71 -2.22 16.09
C TYR A 82 -8.53 -1.29 17.29
N CYS A 83 -8.60 0.02 17.08
CA CYS A 83 -8.50 0.99 18.17
C CYS A 83 -9.60 0.79 19.21
N LYS A 84 -10.82 0.52 18.77
CA LYS A 84 -11.96 0.27 19.68
C LYS A 84 -11.75 -1.00 20.48
N ARG A 85 -11.38 -2.12 19.83
CA ARG A 85 -11.14 -3.38 20.53
C ARG A 85 -10.01 -3.28 21.53
N SER A 86 -9.01 -2.45 21.26
CA SER A 86 -7.85 -2.25 22.11
C SER A 86 -8.06 -1.13 23.14
N ASN A 87 -9.24 -0.53 23.18
CA ASN A 87 -9.58 0.58 24.09
C ASN A 87 -8.60 1.74 23.99
N MET A 88 -8.15 2.07 22.78
CA MET A 88 -7.25 3.19 22.54
C MET A 88 -8.05 4.43 22.18
N GLU A 89 -7.89 5.49 22.96
CA GLU A 89 -8.57 6.76 22.74
C GLU A 89 -7.65 7.85 22.19
N HIS A 90 -6.36 7.78 22.51
CA HIS A 90 -5.38 8.81 22.17
C HIS A 90 -4.01 8.21 21.88
N GLY A 91 -3.20 8.95 21.14
CA GLY A 91 -1.81 8.65 20.92
C GLY A 91 -1.56 7.59 19.86
N ALA A 92 -0.32 7.12 19.78
CA ALA A 92 0.11 6.13 18.82
C ALA A 92 -0.67 4.83 18.96
N ILE A 93 -1.06 4.23 17.84
CA ILE A 93 -1.84 2.98 17.85
C ILE A 93 -0.94 1.75 18.01
N PHE A 94 0.36 1.85 17.69
CA PHE A 94 1.29 0.73 17.86
C PHE A 94 2.14 0.96 19.11
N ARG A 95 1.92 0.11 20.10
CA ARG A 95 2.48 0.29 21.44
C ARG A 95 3.15 -0.98 21.94
N SER A 96 4.21 -0.81 22.74
CA SER A 96 4.79 -1.92 23.49
C SER A 96 3.85 -2.34 24.61
N GLN A 97 4.16 -3.47 25.26
CA GLN A 97 3.40 -3.93 26.43
C GLN A 97 3.39 -2.90 27.56
N ARG A 98 4.38 -2.03 27.62
CA ARG A 98 4.47 -0.95 28.63
C ARG A 98 3.70 0.32 28.22
N GLY A 99 3.03 0.31 27.07
CA GLY A 99 2.29 1.45 26.57
C GLY A 99 3.13 2.52 25.87
N THR A 100 4.42 2.28 25.68
CA THR A 100 5.32 3.16 24.93
C THR A 100 5.33 2.73 23.45
N ASN A 101 6.01 3.51 22.61
CA ASN A 101 6.15 3.16 21.20
C ASN A 101 6.89 1.82 21.03
N ILE A 102 6.41 1.01 20.11
CA ILE A 102 7.02 -0.30 19.84
C ILE A 102 8.39 -0.13 19.20
N HIS A 103 9.35 -0.93 19.65
CA HIS A 103 10.72 -0.88 19.15
C HIS A 103 10.90 -1.65 17.85
N ARG A 104 11.76 -1.11 16.97
CA ARG A 104 12.15 -1.73 15.71
C ARG A 104 12.62 -3.19 15.89
N ILE A 105 13.43 -3.44 16.92
CA ILE A 105 13.95 -4.79 17.20
C ILE A 105 12.81 -5.76 17.50
N THR A 106 11.83 -5.33 18.29
CA THR A 106 10.64 -6.13 18.62
C THR A 106 9.81 -6.43 17.37
N ILE A 107 9.61 -5.44 16.51
CA ILE A 107 8.87 -5.62 15.25
C ILE A 107 9.59 -6.63 14.35
N ASN A 108 10.90 -6.46 14.17
CA ASN A 108 11.68 -7.35 13.32
C ASN A 108 11.68 -8.79 13.83
N ALA A 109 11.83 -8.99 15.13
CA ALA A 109 11.78 -10.32 15.74
C ALA A 109 10.40 -10.96 15.52
N ALA A 110 9.32 -10.23 15.72
CA ALA A 110 7.97 -10.70 15.52
C ALA A 110 7.71 -11.08 14.06
N MET A 111 8.19 -10.27 13.13
CA MET A 111 8.10 -10.58 11.70
C MET A 111 8.82 -11.87 11.32
N LYS A 112 10.02 -12.08 11.87
CA LYS A 112 10.80 -13.30 11.60
C LYS A 112 10.10 -14.56 12.12
N GLN A 113 9.49 -14.48 13.30
CA GLN A 113 8.71 -15.60 13.82
C GLN A 113 7.50 -15.94 12.96
N LEU A 114 6.88 -14.92 12.36
CA LEU A 114 5.71 -15.11 11.52
C LEU A 114 6.03 -15.81 10.20
N CYS A 115 7.24 -15.63 9.68
CA CYS A 115 7.67 -16.15 8.38
C CYS A 115 7.56 -17.66 8.29
N GLN A 116 7.89 -18.38 9.36
CA GLN A 116 7.83 -19.83 9.36
C GLN A 116 6.41 -20.34 9.13
N MET A 117 5.43 -19.78 9.83
CA MET A 117 4.03 -20.16 9.67
C MET A 117 3.47 -19.73 8.31
N ALA A 118 3.89 -18.59 7.81
CA ALA A 118 3.42 -18.06 6.54
C ALA A 118 4.09 -18.72 5.33
N ASP A 119 5.12 -19.52 5.55
CA ASP A 119 5.94 -20.10 4.49
C ASP A 119 6.50 -19.01 3.56
N VAL A 120 7.13 -18.01 4.17
CA VAL A 120 7.80 -16.91 3.48
C VAL A 120 9.24 -16.86 3.95
N ALA A 121 10.17 -16.70 3.02
CA ALA A 121 11.58 -16.60 3.36
C ALA A 121 11.85 -15.38 4.26
N PRO A 122 12.52 -15.57 5.42
CA PRO A 122 12.71 -14.45 6.37
C PRO A 122 13.43 -13.25 5.80
N GLU A 123 14.31 -13.41 4.83
CA GLU A 123 15.03 -12.32 4.19
C GLU A 123 14.13 -11.41 3.37
N LYS A 124 12.92 -11.84 3.05
CA LYS A 124 11.91 -11.04 2.34
C LYS A 124 11.03 -10.21 3.29
N VAL A 125 11.13 -10.41 4.60
CA VAL A 125 10.22 -9.81 5.56
C VAL A 125 10.99 -8.91 6.53
N ASN A 126 11.09 -7.67 6.15
CA ASN A 126 11.66 -6.59 6.94
C ASN A 126 11.03 -5.27 6.45
N PRO A 127 11.19 -4.17 7.19
CA PRO A 127 10.56 -2.90 6.79
C PRO A 127 10.90 -2.46 5.38
N ARG A 128 12.13 -2.68 4.94
CA ARG A 128 12.59 -2.31 3.60
C ARG A 128 11.85 -3.08 2.51
N CYS A 129 11.69 -4.39 2.68
CA CYS A 129 10.98 -5.23 1.72
C CYS A 129 9.48 -4.90 1.67
N LEU A 130 8.87 -4.60 2.83
CA LEU A 130 7.48 -4.17 2.90
C LEU A 130 7.27 -2.83 2.19
N LEU A 131 8.20 -1.89 2.37
CA LEU A 131 8.15 -0.60 1.68
C LEU A 131 8.29 -0.75 0.16
N ARG A 132 9.13 -1.68 -0.29
CA ARG A 132 9.24 -1.97 -1.73
C ARG A 132 7.93 -2.46 -2.31
N LEU A 133 7.23 -3.33 -1.59
CA LEU A 133 5.92 -3.81 -2.03
C LEU A 133 4.93 -2.63 -2.13
N TYR A 134 4.95 -1.72 -1.15
CA TYR A 134 4.16 -0.49 -1.20
C TYR A 134 4.50 0.33 -2.45
N GLU A 135 5.77 0.58 -2.71
CA GLU A 135 6.22 1.38 -3.85
C GLU A 135 5.83 0.76 -5.19
N GLN A 136 6.00 -0.55 -5.32
CA GLN A 136 5.60 -1.29 -6.52
C GLN A 136 4.09 -1.21 -6.74
N THR A 137 3.31 -1.32 -5.67
CA THR A 137 1.85 -1.22 -5.75
C THR A 137 1.43 0.18 -6.20
N GLN A 138 2.05 1.23 -5.63
CA GLN A 138 1.76 2.61 -6.02
C GLN A 138 2.08 2.86 -7.49
N LYS A 139 3.22 2.38 -7.95
CA LYS A 139 3.61 2.51 -9.36
C LYS A 139 2.61 1.81 -10.27
N GLN A 140 2.20 0.59 -9.94
CA GLN A 140 1.21 -0.16 -10.71
C GLN A 140 -0.13 0.56 -10.77
N LEU A 141 -0.59 1.10 -9.63
CA LEU A 141 -1.83 1.88 -9.58
C LEU A 141 -1.73 3.15 -10.44
N GLN A 142 -0.59 3.84 -10.39
CA GLN A 142 -0.33 5.04 -11.18
C GLN A 142 -0.37 4.72 -12.68
N ASP A 143 0.28 3.64 -13.10
CA ASP A 143 0.29 3.20 -14.49
C ASP A 143 -1.13 2.87 -14.97
N ASN A 144 -1.94 2.20 -14.15
CA ASN A 144 -3.32 1.87 -14.47
C ASN A 144 -4.19 3.13 -14.60
N VAL A 145 -4.02 4.11 -13.72
CA VAL A 145 -4.74 5.39 -13.79
C VAL A 145 -4.36 6.14 -15.05
N SER A 146 -3.07 6.18 -15.39
CA SER A 146 -2.57 6.82 -16.62
C SER A 146 -3.19 6.21 -17.87
N MET A 147 -3.30 4.88 -17.92
CA MET A 147 -3.94 4.19 -19.03
C MET A 147 -5.42 4.54 -19.15
N LEU A 148 -6.15 4.59 -18.03
CA LEU A 148 -7.56 4.95 -18.02
C LEU A 148 -7.78 6.39 -18.49
N LEU A 149 -6.92 7.32 -18.04
CA LEU A 149 -6.98 8.71 -18.48
C LEU A 149 -6.74 8.84 -19.97
N LEU A 150 -5.77 8.09 -20.50
CA LEU A 150 -5.47 8.11 -21.93
C LEU A 150 -6.63 7.59 -22.75
N GLN A 151 -7.28 6.50 -22.32
CA GLN A 151 -8.47 5.96 -22.97
C GLN A 151 -9.63 6.94 -22.99
N TYR A 152 -9.86 7.62 -21.87
CA TYR A 152 -10.90 8.65 -21.76
C TYR A 152 -10.62 9.82 -22.69
N TYR A 153 -9.37 10.28 -22.73
CA TYR A 153 -8.95 11.36 -23.60
C TYR A 153 -9.14 11.03 -25.08
N ASP A 154 -8.80 9.79 -25.45
CA ASP A 154 -8.97 9.30 -26.82
C ASP A 154 -10.43 9.33 -27.27
N LYS A 155 -11.35 8.92 -26.39
CA LYS A 155 -12.80 8.99 -26.67
C LYS A 155 -13.28 10.43 -26.85
N LEU A 156 -12.75 11.34 -26.03
CA LEU A 156 -13.07 12.76 -26.15
C LEU A 156 -12.62 13.30 -27.49
N LEU A 157 -11.41 12.96 -27.95
CA LEU A 157 -10.89 13.38 -29.24
C LEU A 157 -11.70 12.80 -30.39
N GLU A 158 -12.14 11.55 -30.31
CA GLU A 158 -13.01 10.94 -31.31
C GLU A 158 -14.33 11.72 -31.45
N ALA A 159 -14.94 12.10 -30.31
CA ALA A 159 -16.17 12.88 -30.31
C ALA A 159 -15.97 14.27 -30.95
N GLU A 160 -14.84 14.91 -30.63
CA GLU A 160 -14.49 16.19 -31.24
C GLU A 160 -14.28 16.08 -32.74
N GLU A 161 -13.60 15.01 -33.18
CA GLU A 161 -13.36 14.75 -34.59
C GLU A 161 -14.66 14.64 -35.38
N MET A 162 -15.68 13.99 -34.84
CA MET A 162 -16.99 13.88 -35.48
C MET A 162 -17.64 15.25 -35.73
N MET A 163 -17.32 16.25 -34.90
CA MET A 163 -17.94 17.60 -35.01
C MET A 163 -17.06 18.55 -35.83
N THR A 164 -15.77 18.41 -35.79
CA THR A 164 -14.80 19.38 -36.35
C THR A 164 -13.75 18.74 -37.25
N GLY A 165 -13.74 17.42 -37.37
CA GLY A 165 -12.68 16.67 -38.00
C GLY A 165 -12.54 16.94 -39.49
N TRP A 166 -11.35 16.77 -39.96
CA TRP A 166 -11.02 16.93 -41.37
C TRP A 166 -11.56 15.77 -42.18
N GLU A 167 -12.43 16.04 -43.14
CA GLU A 167 -12.97 15.01 -44.02
C GLU A 167 -11.87 14.44 -44.95
N THR A 168 -11.72 13.14 -44.93
CA THR A 168 -10.86 12.44 -45.84
C THR A 168 -11.72 11.51 -46.69
N ASN A 169 -11.47 11.48 -47.99
CA ASN A 169 -12.10 10.53 -48.91
C ASN A 169 -11.34 9.21 -48.99
N GLU A 170 -10.36 9.03 -48.12
CA GLU A 170 -9.57 7.81 -48.07
C GLU A 170 -10.15 6.82 -47.08
N ASP A 171 -9.97 5.53 -47.31
CA ASP A 171 -10.34 4.52 -46.36
C ASP A 171 -9.58 4.73 -45.05
N PRO A 172 -10.23 4.59 -43.89
CA PRO A 172 -9.54 4.77 -42.62
C PRO A 172 -8.38 3.81 -42.49
N ILE A 173 -7.24 4.34 -42.08
CA ILE A 173 -6.06 3.52 -41.77
C ILE A 173 -6.46 2.59 -40.64
N SER A 174 -6.29 1.27 -40.86
CA SER A 174 -6.60 0.28 -39.85
C SER A 174 -5.64 0.38 -38.69
N VAL A 175 -6.09 1.02 -37.63
CA VAL A 175 -5.34 1.12 -36.37
C VAL A 175 -5.30 -0.24 -35.66
N GLU A 176 -6.22 -1.15 -36.00
CA GLU A 176 -6.28 -2.50 -35.44
C GLU A 176 -5.03 -3.33 -35.74
N ASP A 177 -4.38 -3.11 -36.88
CA ASP A 177 -3.14 -3.82 -37.22
C ASP A 177 -1.96 -3.47 -36.33
N LYS A 178 -2.01 -2.34 -35.65
CA LYS A 178 -0.96 -1.92 -34.73
C LYS A 178 -1.15 -2.46 -33.32
N SER A 179 -2.36 -2.85 -32.94
CA SER A 179 -2.65 -3.41 -31.63
C SER A 179 -2.50 -4.93 -31.58
N ALA A 180 -2.42 -5.59 -32.75
CA ALA A 180 -2.29 -7.04 -32.88
C ALA A 180 -0.84 -7.53 -32.96
N SER A 181 0.13 -6.62 -33.02
CA SER A 181 1.56 -6.96 -33.14
C SER A 181 2.27 -6.89 -31.78
#